data_758e0eb8f36a1e3a161a14e3c6f86b98
#
_entry.id   758e0eb8f36a1e3a161a14e3c6f86b98
#
_cell.length_a   1.000
_cell.length_b   1.000
_cell.length_c   1.000
_cell.angle_alpha   90.00
_cell.angle_beta   90.00
_cell.angle_gamma   90.00
#
_symmetry.space_group_name_H-M   'P 1'
#
loop_
_entity.id
_entity.type
_entity.pdbx_description
1 polymer ?
#
loop_
_entity_poly.entity_id
_entity_poly.type
_entity_poly.pdbx_seq_one_letter_code
_entity_poly.pdbx_strand_id
1 'polypeptide(L)'
;NAQELVRLAAKAGANAVKFQIFDVDRVIADKQQLFSYEILIDKETGKKEQVQEPLYDILRRRTLTKAEWKEVKAVADREGIAFFATVSFPEDIELLQELGCQSIKIASSDVSHHPLIRQAAKTGMCIQLDTGNSTIGEVEQAVDLILQEGNENFIIHQCPSGYPARLESINLRIIPTLKRMFQVPIAYSDHTPGWEMDVAAVALGANLVEKTITLDRTTRSVEHIFSLEPPEMKRFIQTIRDVETALG
;
A
#
# COMPACT_ATOMS: atom_id res chain seq x y z
N ASN A 1 17.50 -5.98 -1.35
CA ASN A 1 16.39 -5.69 -2.29
C ASN A 1 15.58 -4.44 -1.90
N ALA A 2 15.16 -4.25 -0.61
CA ALA A 2 14.33 -3.11 -0.20
C ALA A 2 14.99 -1.75 -0.53
N GLN A 3 16.26 -1.58 -0.23
CA GLN A 3 17.02 -0.35 -0.56
C GLN A 3 17.07 -0.08 -2.07
N GLU A 4 17.17 -1.13 -2.89
CA GLU A 4 17.17 -0.99 -4.35
C GLU A 4 15.80 -0.57 -4.89
N LEU A 5 14.72 -1.14 -4.35
CA LEU A 5 13.35 -0.72 -4.69
C LEU A 5 13.12 0.77 -4.37
N VAL A 6 13.65 1.28 -3.26
CA VAL A 6 13.60 2.71 -2.92
C VAL A 6 14.29 3.56 -3.99
N ARG A 7 15.53 3.21 -4.40
CA ARG A 7 16.26 3.95 -5.44
C ARG A 7 15.52 3.94 -6.77
N LEU A 8 14.99 2.79 -7.14
CA LEU A 8 14.27 2.64 -8.41
C LEU A 8 12.95 3.42 -8.42
N ALA A 9 12.21 3.41 -7.31
CA ALA A 9 11.00 4.22 -7.18
C ALA A 9 11.32 5.73 -7.27
N ALA A 10 12.34 6.19 -6.55
CA ALA A 10 12.79 7.58 -6.61
C ALA A 10 13.24 7.96 -8.04
N LYS A 11 14.05 7.12 -8.70
CA LYS A 11 14.49 7.31 -10.07
C LYS A 11 13.35 7.31 -11.09
N ALA A 12 12.29 6.56 -10.81
CA ALA A 12 11.08 6.56 -11.64
C ALA A 12 10.25 7.84 -11.47
N GLY A 13 10.49 8.63 -10.40
CA GLY A 13 9.78 9.88 -10.11
C GLY A 13 8.62 9.72 -9.13
N ALA A 14 8.55 8.62 -8.36
CA ALA A 14 7.56 8.45 -7.31
C ALA A 14 7.75 9.48 -6.19
N ASN A 15 6.65 9.93 -5.58
CA ASN A 15 6.68 10.87 -4.48
C ASN A 15 6.99 10.19 -3.13
N ALA A 16 6.58 8.93 -3.00
CA ALA A 16 6.75 8.16 -1.77
C ALA A 16 6.99 6.68 -2.06
N VAL A 17 7.62 6.01 -1.11
CA VAL A 17 7.66 4.54 -1.04
C VAL A 17 6.95 4.09 0.22
N LYS A 18 6.11 3.06 0.07
CA LYS A 18 5.42 2.43 1.18
C LYS A 18 5.87 0.97 1.33
N PHE A 19 6.11 0.59 2.57
CA PHE A 19 6.38 -0.79 2.95
C PHE A 19 5.31 -1.31 3.93
N GLN A 20 5.44 -2.56 4.33
CA GLN A 20 4.64 -3.16 5.39
C GLN A 20 5.58 -3.61 6.51
N ILE A 21 5.34 -3.13 7.72
CA ILE A 21 6.04 -3.58 8.92
C ILE A 21 5.12 -4.57 9.62
N PHE A 22 5.62 -5.75 9.92
CA PHE A 22 4.88 -6.74 10.67
C PHE A 22 5.82 -7.73 11.37
N ASP A 23 5.39 -8.21 12.51
CA ASP A 23 5.96 -9.35 13.20
C ASP A 23 5.21 -10.61 12.78
N VAL A 24 5.84 -11.44 11.95
CA VAL A 24 5.20 -12.63 11.39
C VAL A 24 4.75 -13.62 12.45
N ASP A 25 5.46 -13.71 13.58
CA ASP A 25 5.12 -14.60 14.70
C ASP A 25 3.85 -14.16 15.43
N ARG A 26 3.48 -12.89 15.33
CA ARG A 26 2.25 -12.30 15.92
C ARG A 26 1.10 -12.23 14.94
N VAL A 27 1.38 -12.00 13.65
CA VAL A 27 0.35 -11.85 12.60
C VAL A 27 -0.23 -13.20 12.19
N ILE A 28 0.58 -14.26 12.18
CA ILE A 28 0.17 -15.59 11.71
C ILE A 28 -0.09 -16.51 12.91
N ALA A 29 -1.38 -16.81 13.15
CA ALA A 29 -1.80 -17.71 14.22
C ALA A 29 -1.47 -19.17 13.92
N ASP A 30 -1.71 -19.63 12.68
CA ASP A 30 -1.39 -20.99 12.24
C ASP A 30 -0.27 -20.96 11.20
N LYS A 31 0.95 -21.32 11.63
CA LYS A 31 2.15 -21.34 10.77
C LYS A 31 2.11 -22.39 9.67
N GLN A 32 1.20 -23.35 9.75
CA GLN A 32 1.03 -24.43 8.78
C GLN A 32 -0.04 -24.10 7.73
N GLN A 33 -0.80 -23.03 7.92
CA GLN A 33 -1.88 -22.67 7.01
C GLN A 33 -1.33 -22.38 5.62
N LEU A 34 -1.77 -23.17 4.64
CA LEU A 34 -1.36 -23.04 3.26
C LEU A 34 -2.10 -21.90 2.58
N PHE A 35 -1.37 -21.13 1.80
CA PHE A 35 -1.88 -20.08 0.93
C PHE A 35 -1.59 -20.41 -0.53
N SER A 36 -2.61 -20.31 -1.38
CA SER A 36 -2.49 -20.62 -2.82
C SER A 36 -2.50 -19.33 -3.63
N TYR A 37 -1.55 -19.18 -4.53
CA TYR A 37 -1.42 -18.02 -5.41
C TYR A 37 -0.75 -18.36 -6.73
N GLU A 38 -0.89 -17.50 -7.73
CA GLU A 38 -0.22 -17.65 -9.03
C GLU A 38 1.13 -16.93 -9.03
N ILE A 39 2.10 -17.52 -9.70
CA ILE A 39 3.38 -16.88 -10.05
C ILE A 39 3.55 -16.84 -11.57
N LEU A 40 4.25 -15.82 -12.05
CA LEU A 40 4.66 -15.74 -13.45
C LEU A 40 5.98 -16.52 -13.63
N ILE A 41 5.97 -17.51 -14.52
CA ILE A 41 7.16 -18.31 -14.83
C ILE A 41 7.95 -17.72 -16.00
N ASP A 42 7.25 -17.17 -16.97
CA ASP A 42 7.83 -16.65 -18.20
C ASP A 42 7.10 -15.40 -18.65
N LYS A 43 7.83 -14.30 -18.79
CA LYS A 43 7.30 -12.98 -19.16
C LYS A 43 6.90 -12.90 -20.64
N GLU A 44 7.58 -13.65 -21.52
CA GLU A 44 7.35 -13.59 -22.96
C GLU A 44 6.07 -14.34 -23.33
N THR A 45 5.88 -15.51 -22.77
CA THR A 45 4.70 -16.34 -23.03
C THR A 45 3.52 -16.05 -22.10
N GLY A 46 3.76 -15.33 -20.99
CA GLY A 46 2.77 -15.13 -19.95
C GLY A 46 2.45 -16.40 -19.15
N LYS A 47 3.31 -17.42 -19.21
CA LYS A 47 3.11 -18.69 -18.51
C LYS A 47 3.10 -18.51 -17.02
N LYS A 48 2.03 -19.00 -16.38
CA LYS A 48 1.81 -18.96 -14.94
C LYS A 48 1.84 -20.38 -14.35
N GLU A 49 2.06 -20.42 -13.04
CA GLU A 49 1.99 -21.64 -12.24
C GLU A 49 1.28 -21.36 -10.93
N GLN A 50 0.41 -22.29 -10.52
CA GLN A 50 -0.23 -22.24 -9.21
C GLN A 50 0.73 -22.79 -8.17
N VAL A 51 0.96 -22.01 -7.13
CA VAL A 51 1.85 -22.35 -6.02
C VAL A 51 1.07 -22.43 -4.72
N GLN A 52 1.46 -23.34 -3.85
CA GLN A 52 0.92 -23.45 -2.50
C GLN A 52 2.08 -23.57 -1.52
N GLU A 53 2.10 -22.72 -0.51
CA GLU A 53 3.08 -22.74 0.58
C GLU A 53 2.53 -22.09 1.85
N PRO A 54 3.10 -22.32 3.04
CA PRO A 54 2.67 -21.69 4.26
C PRO A 54 2.73 -20.15 4.15
N LEU A 55 1.66 -19.47 4.52
CA LEU A 55 1.61 -17.99 4.54
C LEU A 55 2.72 -17.41 5.44
N TYR A 56 3.01 -18.11 6.55
CA TYR A 56 4.12 -17.77 7.44
C TYR A 56 5.45 -17.66 6.70
N ASP A 57 5.78 -18.64 5.84
CA ASP A 57 7.06 -18.65 5.10
C ASP A 57 7.10 -17.54 4.04
N ILE A 58 5.96 -17.24 3.41
CA ILE A 58 5.83 -16.14 2.44
C ILE A 58 6.18 -14.81 3.12
N LEU A 59 5.62 -14.55 4.28
CA LEU A 59 5.82 -13.30 5.01
C LEU A 59 7.20 -13.22 5.66
N ARG A 60 7.66 -14.32 6.28
CA ARG A 60 8.96 -14.36 6.97
C ARG A 60 10.14 -13.97 6.07
N ARG A 61 10.09 -14.33 4.79
CA ARG A 61 11.14 -13.96 3.82
C ARG A 61 11.24 -12.44 3.57
N ARG A 62 10.31 -11.64 4.08
CA ARG A 62 10.19 -10.20 3.85
C ARG A 62 10.28 -9.36 5.10
N THR A 63 10.38 -9.98 6.27
CA THR A 63 10.60 -9.24 7.51
C THR A 63 11.99 -8.64 7.53
N LEU A 64 12.07 -7.41 8.01
CA LEU A 64 13.32 -6.70 8.27
C LEU A 64 13.43 -6.40 9.75
N THR A 65 14.64 -6.41 10.26
CA THR A 65 14.95 -5.95 11.60
C THR A 65 14.84 -4.42 11.71
N LYS A 66 14.73 -3.90 12.93
CA LYS A 66 14.75 -2.46 13.18
C LYS A 66 15.99 -1.75 12.60
N ALA A 67 17.16 -2.42 12.66
CA ALA A 67 18.40 -1.90 12.07
C ALA A 67 18.30 -1.81 10.53
N GLU A 68 17.78 -2.84 9.88
CA GLU A 68 17.57 -2.84 8.44
C GLU A 68 16.54 -1.80 7.99
N TRP A 69 15.46 -1.58 8.77
CA TRP A 69 14.51 -0.50 8.50
C TRP A 69 15.16 0.89 8.56
N LYS A 70 16.09 1.13 9.51
CA LYS A 70 16.87 2.36 9.56
C LYS A 70 17.73 2.55 8.31
N GLU A 71 18.33 1.47 7.81
CA GLU A 71 19.11 1.53 6.57
C GLU A 71 18.23 1.83 5.35
N VAL A 72 17.06 1.20 5.24
CA VAL A 72 16.11 1.47 4.15
C VAL A 72 15.64 2.92 4.18
N LYS A 73 15.27 3.42 5.37
CA LYS A 73 14.86 4.82 5.55
C LYS A 73 15.98 5.80 5.19
N ALA A 74 17.22 5.51 5.60
CA ALA A 74 18.37 6.34 5.24
C ALA A 74 18.62 6.38 3.72
N VAL A 75 18.27 5.34 2.98
CA VAL A 75 18.27 5.38 1.51
C VAL A 75 17.18 6.31 1.01
N ALA A 76 15.95 6.20 1.51
CA ALA A 76 14.85 7.08 1.12
C ALA A 76 15.18 8.56 1.34
N ASP A 77 15.82 8.88 2.48
CA ASP A 77 16.25 10.25 2.79
C ASP A 77 17.31 10.77 1.80
N ARG A 78 18.29 9.93 1.43
CA ARG A 78 19.31 10.30 0.44
C ARG A 78 18.74 10.52 -0.96
N GLU A 79 17.75 9.70 -1.34
CA GLU A 79 17.06 9.82 -2.63
C GLU A 79 16.00 10.94 -2.64
N GLY A 80 15.72 11.56 -1.48
CA GLY A 80 14.72 12.62 -1.36
C GLY A 80 13.28 12.16 -1.57
N ILE A 81 12.98 10.87 -1.33
CA ILE A 81 11.65 10.30 -1.49
C ILE A 81 10.99 10.07 -0.11
N ALA A 82 9.71 10.40 0.03
CA ALA A 82 9.00 10.15 1.27
C ALA A 82 8.92 8.63 1.57
N PHE A 83 8.99 8.28 2.86
CA PHE A 83 8.92 6.90 3.31
C PHE A 83 7.85 6.76 4.40
N PHE A 84 7.02 5.75 4.27
CA PHE A 84 6.08 5.34 5.32
C PHE A 84 5.80 3.83 5.24
N ALA A 85 5.05 3.31 6.19
CA ALA A 85 4.70 1.90 6.16
C ALA A 85 3.30 1.63 6.74
N THR A 86 2.74 0.50 6.33
CA THR A 86 1.60 -0.13 7.01
C THR A 86 2.08 -0.69 8.34
N VAL A 87 1.30 -0.47 9.38
CA VAL A 87 1.54 -0.94 10.75
C VAL A 87 0.49 -1.97 11.15
N SER A 88 0.87 -2.91 12.00
CA SER A 88 -0.04 -3.92 12.58
C SER A 88 -0.05 -3.86 14.11
N PHE A 89 1.00 -3.29 14.72
CA PHE A 89 1.16 -3.25 16.16
C PHE A 89 1.62 -1.87 16.65
N PRO A 90 1.41 -1.55 17.95
CA PRO A 90 1.89 -0.31 18.56
C PRO A 90 3.37 -0.04 18.35
N GLU A 91 4.20 -1.07 18.45
CA GLU A 91 5.65 -0.99 18.29
C GLU A 91 6.08 -0.58 16.87
N ASP A 92 5.25 -0.88 15.86
CA ASP A 92 5.47 -0.44 14.48
C ASP A 92 5.28 1.07 14.36
N ILE A 93 4.28 1.62 15.09
CA ILE A 93 4.03 3.07 15.16
C ILE A 93 5.23 3.77 15.80
N GLU A 94 5.74 3.23 16.93
CA GLU A 94 6.92 3.74 17.60
C GLU A 94 8.15 3.73 16.69
N LEU A 95 8.33 2.65 15.92
CA LEU A 95 9.40 2.56 14.93
C LEU A 95 9.28 3.64 13.86
N LEU A 96 8.08 3.90 13.30
CA LEU A 96 7.88 4.96 12.31
C LEU A 96 8.17 6.35 12.88
N GLN A 97 7.81 6.60 14.15
CA GLN A 97 8.17 7.84 14.85
C GLN A 97 9.69 7.99 15.00
N GLU A 98 10.39 6.94 15.44
CA GLU A 98 11.86 6.94 15.55
C GLU A 98 12.56 7.15 14.20
N LEU A 99 11.96 6.65 13.11
CA LEU A 99 12.44 6.85 11.75
C LEU A 99 12.12 8.25 11.19
N GLY A 100 11.37 9.08 11.93
CA GLY A 100 10.97 10.41 11.48
C GLY A 100 9.98 10.41 10.33
N CYS A 101 9.16 9.35 10.20
CA CYS A 101 8.12 9.27 9.19
C CYS A 101 7.02 10.30 9.43
N GLN A 102 6.38 10.77 8.37
CA GLN A 102 5.29 11.75 8.44
C GLN A 102 3.92 11.11 8.19
N SER A 103 3.88 9.83 7.86
CA SER A 103 2.65 9.11 7.51
C SER A 103 2.66 7.69 8.04
N ILE A 104 1.47 7.19 8.39
CA ILE A 104 1.20 5.83 8.85
C ILE A 104 0.09 5.27 7.98
N LYS A 105 0.23 4.03 7.51
CA LYS A 105 -0.87 3.35 6.81
C LYS A 105 -1.54 2.32 7.73
N ILE A 106 -2.88 2.36 7.75
CA ILE A 106 -3.75 1.37 8.37
C ILE A 106 -4.30 0.49 7.25
N ALA A 107 -4.02 -0.81 7.29
CA ALA A 107 -4.50 -1.75 6.31
C ALA A 107 -6.02 -1.96 6.39
N SER A 108 -6.62 -2.44 5.31
CA SER A 108 -8.05 -2.77 5.25
C SER A 108 -8.48 -3.77 6.34
N SER A 109 -7.62 -4.72 6.69
CA SER A 109 -7.85 -5.68 7.79
C SER A 109 -7.96 -5.04 9.16
N ASP A 110 -7.41 -3.83 9.34
CA ASP A 110 -7.30 -3.15 10.63
C ASP A 110 -8.23 -1.94 10.76
N VAL A 111 -9.15 -1.73 9.80
CA VAL A 111 -10.16 -0.64 9.87
C VAL A 111 -11.01 -0.71 11.13
N SER A 112 -11.28 -1.92 11.64
CA SER A 112 -11.99 -2.13 12.90
C SER A 112 -11.06 -2.28 14.12
N HIS A 113 -9.74 -2.16 13.94
CA HIS A 113 -8.77 -2.22 15.05
C HIS A 113 -8.67 -0.85 15.74
N HIS A 114 -9.73 -0.46 16.43
CA HIS A 114 -9.89 0.84 17.06
C HIS A 114 -8.73 1.26 17.98
N PRO A 115 -8.14 0.38 18.81
CA PRO A 115 -6.98 0.74 19.64
C PRO A 115 -5.76 1.17 18.81
N LEU A 116 -5.46 0.47 17.70
CA LEU A 116 -4.35 0.80 16.81
C LEU A 116 -4.58 2.16 16.12
N ILE A 117 -5.81 2.37 15.61
CA ILE A 117 -6.19 3.62 14.94
C ILE A 117 -6.04 4.81 15.90
N ARG A 118 -6.53 4.70 17.14
CA ARG A 118 -6.38 5.75 18.16
C ARG A 118 -4.91 6.06 18.45
N GLN A 119 -4.08 5.03 18.59
CA GLN A 119 -2.65 5.23 18.83
C GLN A 119 -1.95 5.89 17.65
N ALA A 120 -2.26 5.46 16.41
CA ALA A 120 -1.74 6.09 15.20
C ALA A 120 -2.18 7.57 15.11
N ALA A 121 -3.45 7.86 15.37
CA ALA A 121 -3.99 9.23 15.31
C ALA A 121 -3.32 10.17 16.32
N LYS A 122 -3.03 9.71 17.53
CA LYS A 122 -2.32 10.50 18.58
C LYS A 122 -0.93 10.95 18.18
N THR A 123 -0.31 10.34 17.19
CA THR A 123 1.03 10.75 16.71
C THR A 123 1.02 12.08 15.98
N GLY A 124 -0.14 12.54 15.48
CA GLY A 124 -0.28 13.69 14.58
C GLY A 124 0.23 13.45 13.15
N MET A 125 0.79 12.26 12.86
CA MET A 125 1.18 11.88 11.50
C MET A 125 -0.04 11.74 10.60
N CYS A 126 0.16 11.86 9.27
CA CYS A 126 -0.89 11.63 8.29
C CYS A 126 -1.32 10.16 8.31
N ILE A 127 -2.60 9.90 8.57
CA ILE A 127 -3.16 8.55 8.57
C ILE A 127 -3.67 8.21 7.18
N GLN A 128 -3.11 7.17 6.56
CA GLN A 128 -3.60 6.62 5.30
C GLN A 128 -4.45 5.38 5.61
N LEU A 129 -5.77 5.53 5.50
CA LEU A 129 -6.75 4.52 5.88
C LEU A 129 -7.25 3.76 4.65
N ASP A 130 -6.87 2.48 4.49
CA ASP A 130 -7.46 1.61 3.48
C ASP A 130 -8.88 1.19 3.88
N THR A 131 -9.77 1.05 2.89
CA THR A 131 -11.17 0.71 3.12
C THR A 131 -11.62 -0.61 2.47
N GLY A 132 -10.69 -1.38 1.93
CA GLY A 132 -11.00 -2.66 1.33
C GLY A 132 -11.68 -3.61 2.32
N ASN A 133 -12.66 -4.36 1.83
CA ASN A 133 -13.42 -5.34 2.63
C ASN A 133 -14.12 -4.76 3.87
N SER A 134 -14.40 -3.45 3.88
CA SER A 134 -15.07 -2.75 4.98
C SER A 134 -16.41 -2.20 4.54
N THR A 135 -17.35 -2.14 5.46
CA THR A 135 -18.61 -1.39 5.29
C THR A 135 -18.35 0.10 5.46
N ILE A 136 -19.23 0.92 4.91
CA ILE A 136 -19.13 2.38 5.08
C ILE A 136 -19.23 2.80 6.56
N GLY A 137 -20.02 2.08 7.37
CA GLY A 137 -20.13 2.35 8.80
C GLY A 137 -18.83 2.07 9.56
N GLU A 138 -18.06 1.05 9.18
CA GLU A 138 -16.74 0.78 9.77
C GLU A 138 -15.73 1.86 9.40
N VAL A 139 -15.76 2.32 8.14
CA VAL A 139 -14.92 3.44 7.70
C VAL A 139 -15.27 4.72 8.45
N GLU A 140 -16.58 5.03 8.61
CA GLU A 140 -17.05 6.20 9.37
C GLU A 140 -16.57 6.14 10.83
N GLN A 141 -16.71 4.99 11.49
CA GLN A 141 -16.21 4.80 12.86
C GLN A 141 -14.68 5.02 12.95
N ALA A 142 -13.91 4.50 12.00
CA ALA A 142 -12.47 4.71 11.97
C ALA A 142 -12.11 6.20 11.81
N VAL A 143 -12.81 6.92 10.93
CA VAL A 143 -12.64 8.37 10.73
C VAL A 143 -13.01 9.14 11.99
N ASP A 144 -14.13 8.82 12.63
CA ASP A 144 -14.55 9.45 13.88
C ASP A 144 -13.49 9.26 14.98
N LEU A 145 -12.88 8.09 15.08
CA LEU A 145 -11.80 7.83 16.04
C LEU A 145 -10.57 8.70 15.77
N ILE A 146 -10.19 8.87 14.50
CA ILE A 146 -9.06 9.73 14.10
C ILE A 146 -9.34 11.18 14.52
N LEU A 147 -10.54 11.67 14.20
CA LEU A 147 -10.96 13.04 14.55
C LEU A 147 -11.10 13.26 16.05
N GLN A 148 -11.60 12.29 16.81
CA GLN A 148 -11.70 12.35 18.29
C GLN A 148 -10.34 12.51 18.97
N GLU A 149 -9.27 11.98 18.37
CA GLU A 149 -7.91 12.18 18.88
C GLU A 149 -7.28 13.53 18.42
N GLY A 150 -8.06 14.38 17.75
CA GLY A 150 -7.63 15.70 17.28
C GLY A 150 -6.76 15.68 16.03
N ASN A 151 -6.75 14.58 15.29
CA ASN A 151 -5.98 14.46 14.05
C ASN A 151 -6.89 14.69 12.82
N GLU A 152 -6.69 15.79 12.12
CA GLU A 152 -7.40 16.12 10.87
C GLU A 152 -6.58 15.74 9.62
N ASN A 153 -5.36 15.20 9.81
CA ASN A 153 -4.44 14.87 8.73
C ASN A 153 -4.59 13.40 8.34
N PHE A 154 -5.52 13.09 7.44
CA PHE A 154 -5.72 11.73 6.96
C PHE A 154 -6.20 11.68 5.50
N ILE A 155 -5.97 10.54 4.87
CA ILE A 155 -6.35 10.20 3.50
C ILE A 155 -7.13 8.89 3.55
N ILE A 156 -8.23 8.79 2.83
CA ILE A 156 -9.00 7.55 2.70
C ILE A 156 -8.66 6.89 1.37
N HIS A 157 -8.29 5.62 1.38
CA HIS A 157 -7.96 4.86 0.19
C HIS A 157 -9.14 3.97 -0.23
N GLN A 158 -9.63 4.13 -1.45
CA GLN A 158 -10.34 3.04 -2.12
C GLN A 158 -9.33 1.93 -2.40
N CYS A 159 -9.51 0.79 -1.78
CA CYS A 159 -8.62 -0.36 -1.87
C CYS A 159 -9.43 -1.61 -2.22
N PRO A 160 -9.49 -2.05 -3.49
CA PRO A 160 -10.19 -3.27 -3.85
C PRO A 160 -9.46 -4.48 -3.29
N SER A 161 -10.22 -5.43 -2.74
CA SER A 161 -9.69 -6.70 -2.24
C SER A 161 -9.33 -7.65 -3.39
N GLY A 162 -8.31 -8.48 -3.16
CA GLY A 162 -7.83 -9.50 -4.10
C GLY A 162 -6.43 -9.21 -4.65
N TYR A 163 -5.67 -10.28 -4.90
CA TYR A 163 -4.29 -10.24 -5.36
C TYR A 163 -4.07 -11.26 -6.50
N PRO A 164 -4.24 -10.83 -7.80
CA PRO A 164 -4.72 -9.52 -8.25
C PRO A 164 -6.20 -9.25 -7.97
N ALA A 165 -6.57 -7.98 -7.94
CA ALA A 165 -7.96 -7.57 -7.83
C ALA A 165 -8.73 -7.86 -9.13
N ARG A 166 -9.98 -8.34 -9.00
CA ARG A 166 -10.86 -8.60 -10.16
C ARG A 166 -11.58 -7.32 -10.58
N LEU A 167 -11.61 -7.04 -11.87
CA LEU A 167 -12.20 -5.81 -12.42
C LEU A 167 -13.64 -5.56 -11.93
N GLU A 168 -14.45 -6.63 -11.82
CA GLU A 168 -15.84 -6.54 -11.37
C GLU A 168 -16.00 -6.09 -9.91
N SER A 169 -14.93 -6.21 -9.11
CA SER A 169 -14.92 -5.84 -7.68
C SER A 169 -14.32 -4.48 -7.38
N ILE A 170 -13.71 -3.79 -8.36
CA ILE A 170 -12.96 -2.54 -8.12
C ILE A 170 -13.88 -1.37 -7.78
N ASN A 171 -14.97 -1.21 -8.52
CA ASN A 171 -15.96 -0.14 -8.29
C ASN A 171 -15.35 1.27 -8.12
N LEU A 172 -14.58 1.74 -9.10
CA LEU A 172 -13.90 3.05 -9.06
C LEU A 172 -14.83 4.23 -8.72
N ARG A 173 -16.15 4.12 -8.98
CA ARG A 173 -17.14 5.14 -8.57
C ARG A 173 -17.27 5.33 -7.06
N ILE A 174 -16.65 4.46 -6.25
CA ILE A 174 -16.52 4.66 -4.80
C ILE A 174 -15.66 5.90 -4.51
N ILE A 175 -14.64 6.20 -5.33
CA ILE A 175 -13.76 7.37 -5.17
C ILE A 175 -14.54 8.69 -5.04
N PRO A 176 -15.35 9.11 -6.02
CA PRO A 176 -16.14 10.33 -5.88
C PRO A 176 -17.21 10.23 -4.79
N THR A 177 -17.65 9.04 -4.40
CA THR A 177 -18.59 8.85 -3.28
C THR A 177 -17.91 9.16 -1.97
N LEU A 178 -16.74 8.55 -1.68
CA LEU A 178 -15.96 8.83 -0.47
C LEU A 178 -15.58 10.32 -0.38
N LYS A 179 -15.18 10.92 -1.51
CA LYS A 179 -14.81 12.34 -1.56
C LYS A 179 -15.97 13.27 -1.14
N ARG A 180 -17.20 12.95 -1.56
CA ARG A 180 -18.39 13.72 -1.15
C ARG A 180 -18.77 13.48 0.32
N MET A 181 -18.59 12.25 0.82
CA MET A 181 -18.96 11.90 2.19
C MET A 181 -18.01 12.50 3.22
N PHE A 182 -16.72 12.35 3.01
CA PHE A 182 -15.71 12.70 4.03
C PHE A 182 -15.02 14.04 3.79
N GLN A 183 -15.08 14.60 2.58
CA GLN A 183 -14.47 15.88 2.20
C GLN A 183 -12.96 15.96 2.48
N VAL A 184 -12.26 14.83 2.37
CA VAL A 184 -10.82 14.67 2.54
C VAL A 184 -10.19 14.17 1.24
N PRO A 185 -8.84 14.21 1.11
CA PRO A 185 -8.17 13.58 -0.01
C PRO A 185 -8.49 12.09 -0.09
N ILE A 186 -8.79 11.61 -1.31
CA ILE A 186 -9.06 10.20 -1.56
C ILE A 186 -7.94 9.62 -2.41
N ALA A 187 -7.48 8.44 -2.03
CA ALA A 187 -6.49 7.66 -2.75
C ALA A 187 -7.10 6.43 -3.41
N TYR A 188 -6.39 5.88 -4.38
CA TYR A 188 -6.65 4.56 -4.93
C TYR A 188 -5.44 3.64 -4.70
N SER A 189 -5.65 2.54 -3.99
CA SER A 189 -4.63 1.51 -3.74
C SER A 189 -4.88 0.36 -4.69
N ASP A 190 -4.06 0.24 -5.73
CA ASP A 190 -4.30 -0.68 -6.85
C ASP A 190 -3.54 -1.99 -6.74
N HIS A 191 -4.27 -3.09 -7.03
CA HIS A 191 -3.75 -4.45 -7.07
C HIS A 191 -4.04 -5.13 -8.43
N THR A 192 -4.21 -4.35 -9.51
CA THR A 192 -4.40 -4.90 -10.85
C THR A 192 -3.09 -4.93 -11.66
N PRO A 193 -2.95 -5.81 -12.66
CA PRO A 193 -1.91 -5.67 -13.67
C PRO A 193 -2.11 -4.38 -14.49
N GLY A 194 -1.01 -3.80 -14.98
CA GLY A 194 -1.08 -2.55 -15.75
C GLY A 194 -1.34 -1.33 -14.85
N TRP A 195 -1.90 -0.25 -15.41
CA TRP A 195 -2.20 1.00 -14.68
C TRP A 195 -3.43 1.75 -15.22
N GLU A 196 -4.25 1.09 -15.99
CA GLU A 196 -5.45 1.67 -16.58
C GLU A 196 -6.44 2.09 -15.49
N MET A 197 -6.52 1.32 -14.40
CA MET A 197 -7.40 1.62 -13.28
C MET A 197 -6.91 2.83 -12.48
N ASP A 198 -5.59 3.01 -12.36
CA ASP A 198 -4.99 4.18 -11.73
C ASP A 198 -5.29 5.47 -12.51
N VAL A 199 -5.16 5.43 -13.85
CA VAL A 199 -5.54 6.54 -14.75
C VAL A 199 -7.01 6.90 -14.59
N ALA A 200 -7.89 5.91 -14.58
CA ALA A 200 -9.31 6.12 -14.38
C ALA A 200 -9.62 6.67 -12.98
N ALA A 201 -8.91 6.21 -11.95
CA ALA A 201 -9.05 6.70 -10.58
C ALA A 201 -8.67 8.18 -10.47
N VAL A 202 -7.57 8.62 -11.08
CA VAL A 202 -7.17 10.03 -11.14
C VAL A 202 -8.23 10.86 -11.86
N ALA A 203 -8.73 10.39 -13.00
CA ALA A 203 -9.79 11.08 -13.73
C ALA A 203 -11.10 11.19 -12.93
N LEU A 204 -11.35 10.26 -12.00
CA LEU A 204 -12.48 10.30 -11.06
C LEU A 204 -12.21 11.14 -9.80
N GLY A 205 -11.03 11.74 -9.69
CA GLY A 205 -10.68 12.68 -8.63
C GLY A 205 -9.88 12.08 -7.47
N ALA A 206 -9.21 10.94 -7.67
CA ALA A 206 -8.21 10.46 -6.71
C ALA A 206 -7.04 11.46 -6.62
N ASN A 207 -6.61 11.75 -5.39
CA ASN A 207 -5.50 12.67 -5.10
C ASN A 207 -4.15 11.95 -4.97
N LEU A 208 -4.19 10.63 -4.79
CA LEU A 208 -3.03 9.76 -4.66
C LEU A 208 -3.35 8.40 -5.29
N VAL A 209 -2.36 7.79 -5.91
CA VAL A 209 -2.42 6.40 -6.36
C VAL A 209 -1.27 5.61 -5.75
N GLU A 210 -1.55 4.38 -5.33
CA GLU A 210 -0.57 3.46 -4.79
C GLU A 210 -0.47 2.24 -5.70
N LYS A 211 0.75 1.97 -6.19
CA LYS A 211 1.03 0.88 -7.12
C LYS A 211 2.24 0.07 -6.66
N THR A 212 2.15 -1.23 -6.78
CA THR A 212 3.25 -2.14 -6.41
C THR A 212 4.39 -2.09 -7.42
N ILE A 213 5.62 -2.12 -6.90
CA ILE A 213 6.87 -2.18 -7.68
C ILE A 213 7.62 -3.48 -7.39
N THR A 214 8.24 -4.07 -8.40
CA THR A 214 9.10 -5.24 -8.28
C THR A 214 10.38 -5.06 -9.08
N LEU A 215 11.44 -5.78 -8.71
CA LEU A 215 12.64 -5.93 -9.53
C LEU A 215 12.40 -6.90 -10.70
N ASP A 216 11.60 -7.93 -10.47
CA ASP A 216 11.29 -8.97 -11.44
C ASP A 216 9.96 -9.64 -11.11
N ARG A 217 9.01 -9.62 -12.05
CA ARG A 217 7.67 -10.23 -11.90
C ARG A 217 7.70 -11.76 -11.79
N THR A 218 8.78 -12.41 -12.18
CA THR A 218 8.94 -13.86 -12.01
C THR A 218 9.37 -14.25 -10.59
N THR A 219 9.61 -13.27 -9.71
CA THR A 219 9.92 -13.54 -8.31
C THR A 219 8.76 -14.27 -7.64
N ARG A 220 9.07 -15.40 -6.99
CA ARG A 220 8.07 -16.21 -6.30
C ARG A 220 7.47 -15.46 -5.11
N SER A 221 6.26 -14.95 -5.30
CA SER A 221 5.49 -14.23 -4.29
C SER A 221 4.13 -13.81 -4.82
N VAL A 222 3.23 -13.47 -3.91
CA VAL A 222 1.83 -13.15 -4.18
C VAL A 222 1.66 -11.93 -5.10
N GLU A 223 2.43 -10.86 -4.89
CA GLU A 223 2.18 -9.56 -5.53
C GLU A 223 3.08 -9.30 -6.75
N HIS A 224 4.18 -10.02 -6.92
CA HIS A 224 5.12 -9.73 -8.01
C HIS A 224 4.49 -9.88 -9.40
N ILE A 225 3.55 -10.81 -9.57
CA ILE A 225 2.91 -11.11 -10.85
C ILE A 225 2.17 -9.91 -11.49
N PHE A 226 1.63 -9.02 -10.66
CA PHE A 226 0.92 -7.81 -11.13
C PHE A 226 1.68 -6.51 -10.86
N SER A 227 2.82 -6.58 -10.18
CA SER A 227 3.67 -5.41 -9.90
C SER A 227 4.32 -4.86 -11.16
N LEU A 228 4.61 -3.56 -11.16
CA LEU A 228 5.34 -2.92 -12.24
C LEU A 228 6.85 -3.08 -12.06
N GLU A 229 7.55 -3.43 -13.12
CA GLU A 229 9.01 -3.39 -13.19
C GLU A 229 9.50 -1.94 -13.41
N PRO A 230 10.77 -1.60 -13.11
CA PRO A 230 11.21 -0.21 -13.09
C PRO A 230 10.96 0.59 -14.38
N PRO A 231 11.10 0.04 -15.60
CA PRO A 231 10.75 0.76 -16.83
C PRO A 231 9.25 1.07 -16.94
N GLU A 232 8.41 0.13 -16.49
CA GLU A 232 6.95 0.28 -16.48
C GLU A 232 6.52 1.29 -15.42
N MET A 233 7.12 1.24 -14.21
CA MET A 233 6.87 2.20 -13.15
C MET A 233 7.17 3.64 -13.61
N LYS A 234 8.26 3.86 -14.33
CA LYS A 234 8.56 5.18 -14.90
C LYS A 234 7.50 5.65 -15.88
N ARG A 235 7.05 4.76 -16.77
CA ARG A 235 5.98 5.08 -17.74
C ARG A 235 4.65 5.34 -17.05
N PHE A 236 4.31 4.53 -16.06
CA PHE A 236 3.13 4.72 -15.22
C PHE A 236 3.10 6.11 -14.59
N ILE A 237 4.17 6.50 -13.90
CA ILE A 237 4.26 7.80 -13.24
C ILE A 237 4.13 8.94 -14.26
N GLN A 238 4.80 8.83 -15.42
CA GLN A 238 4.67 9.83 -16.49
C GLN A 238 3.23 9.92 -16.99
N THR A 239 2.56 8.77 -17.21
CA THR A 239 1.15 8.74 -17.63
C THR A 239 0.24 9.44 -16.62
N ILE A 240 0.45 9.22 -15.31
CA ILE A 240 -0.32 9.91 -14.25
C ILE A 240 -0.10 11.43 -14.32
N ARG A 241 1.16 11.89 -14.50
CA ARG A 241 1.46 13.34 -14.61
C ARG A 241 0.85 13.98 -15.85
N ASP A 242 0.84 13.26 -16.97
CA ASP A 242 0.22 13.72 -18.21
C ASP A 242 -1.30 13.85 -18.02
N VAL A 243 -1.95 12.90 -17.35
CA VAL A 243 -3.39 12.95 -17.01
C VAL A 243 -3.69 14.11 -16.07
N GLU A 244 -2.91 14.29 -14.99
CA GLU A 244 -3.06 15.45 -14.09
C GLU A 244 -2.98 16.78 -14.86
N THR A 245 -2.02 16.91 -15.76
CA THR A 245 -1.86 18.10 -16.59
C THR A 245 -3.05 18.32 -17.52
N ALA A 246 -3.58 17.23 -18.10
CA ALA A 246 -4.72 17.30 -19.00
C ALA A 246 -6.05 17.62 -18.32
N LEU A 247 -6.15 17.31 -17.02
CA LEU A 247 -7.35 17.62 -16.22
C LEU A 247 -7.41 19.11 -15.82
N GLY A 248 -6.30 19.80 -15.70
CA GLY A 248 -6.21 21.24 -15.37
C GLY A 248 -6.14 21.56 -13.88
#